data_10f5d1421fa3a7c4e22c0a4055b5de4f
#
_entry.id   10f5d1421fa3a7c4e22c0a4055b5de4f
#
_cell.length_a   1.000
_cell.length_b   1.000
_cell.length_c   1.000
_cell.angle_alpha   90.00
_cell.angle_beta   90.00
_cell.angle_gamma   90.00
#
_symmetry.space_group_name_H-M   'P 1'
#
loop_
_entity.id
_entity.type
_entity.pdbx_description
1 polymer ?
#
loop_
_entity_poly.entity_id
_entity_poly.type
_entity_poly.pdbx_seq_one_letter_code
_entity_poly.pdbx_strand_id
1 'polypeptide(L)'
;MKEFAMLLSSVLFAVLFVYIVLILLLYIISTFFKRKIKDFEPNVSIVVPAYNEEKNIGECLSSIYALNYPKSKLEVIVVDDGSKDGTISIIKKFKGIKLVKQKHLGKVEALNLGVRSSSFPFVFTVDSDTTLDKRCLRDLISPFAEENIGATTGNNKVKNSNSLITWFQSVEYSMGNLIRNSFSTTFNNGIWFSGSIACYKREVLEKIGCFKKDTMAEDQDIALEIKKAGYKTLCVPTACGHTIVPSNIKDLYRQRVRWWIGALQSMIKNKELFSIRSSPSIIFLYVNQFWWSFYAFLSLPLIIFQISYWLPHNSQSAISLINY
;
A
#
# COMPACT_ATOMS: atom_id res chain seq x y z
N MET A 1 40.54 -9.31 3.33
CA MET A 1 39.38 -8.50 2.81
C MET A 1 38.61 -9.22 1.69
N LYS A 2 39.28 -9.76 0.66
CA LYS A 2 38.65 -10.47 -0.47
C LYS A 2 37.80 -11.66 0.00
N GLU A 3 38.37 -12.57 0.80
CA GLU A 3 37.66 -13.75 1.33
C GLU A 3 36.43 -13.37 2.20
N PHE A 4 36.59 -12.33 3.02
CA PHE A 4 35.50 -11.82 3.84
C PHE A 4 34.36 -11.25 2.98
N ALA A 5 34.64 -10.45 1.95
CA ALA A 5 33.64 -9.91 1.04
C ALA A 5 32.96 -11.02 0.23
N MET A 6 33.66 -12.04 -0.20
CA MET A 6 33.11 -13.21 -0.88
C MET A 6 32.20 -14.00 0.05
N LEU A 7 32.63 -14.28 1.28
CA LEU A 7 31.79 -14.97 2.29
C LEU A 7 30.52 -14.19 2.58
N LEU A 8 30.65 -12.88 2.84
CA LEU A 8 29.50 -12.03 3.11
C LEU A 8 28.51 -12.00 1.94
N SER A 9 29.00 -11.86 0.70
CA SER A 9 28.17 -11.92 -0.50
C SER A 9 27.44 -13.27 -0.63
N SER A 10 28.13 -14.38 -0.36
CA SER A 10 27.53 -15.72 -0.42
C SER A 10 26.45 -15.91 0.64
N VAL A 11 26.67 -15.42 1.86
CA VAL A 11 25.68 -15.45 2.94
C VAL A 11 24.45 -14.61 2.56
N LEU A 12 24.64 -13.38 2.07
CA LEU A 12 23.54 -12.53 1.64
C LEU A 12 22.74 -13.16 0.50
N PHE A 13 23.43 -13.76 -0.46
CA PHE A 13 22.78 -14.49 -1.56
C PHE A 13 21.98 -15.69 -1.05
N ALA A 14 22.56 -16.50 -0.15
CA ALA A 14 21.88 -17.65 0.43
C ALA A 14 20.60 -17.24 1.20
N VAL A 15 20.68 -16.17 2.00
CA VAL A 15 19.51 -15.65 2.71
C VAL A 15 18.44 -15.13 1.74
N LEU A 16 18.85 -14.41 0.69
CA LEU A 16 17.91 -13.93 -0.34
C LEU A 16 17.27 -15.11 -1.07
N PHE A 17 18.02 -16.15 -1.41
CA PHE A 17 17.50 -17.36 -2.04
C PHE A 17 16.48 -18.06 -1.16
N VAL A 18 16.78 -18.28 0.13
CA VAL A 18 15.86 -18.86 1.10
C VAL A 18 14.59 -17.99 1.23
N TYR A 19 14.74 -16.67 1.30
CA TYR A 19 13.62 -15.73 1.33
C TYR A 19 12.69 -15.90 0.11
N ILE A 20 13.25 -15.95 -1.10
CA ILE A 20 12.47 -16.15 -2.33
C ILE A 20 11.73 -17.49 -2.31
N VAL A 21 12.42 -18.57 -1.93
CA VAL A 21 11.82 -19.90 -1.82
C VAL A 21 10.66 -19.90 -0.83
N LEU A 22 10.83 -19.29 0.36
CA LEU A 22 9.76 -19.19 1.36
C LEU A 22 8.55 -18.40 0.83
N ILE A 23 8.76 -17.30 0.12
CA ILE A 23 7.66 -16.53 -0.50
C ILE A 23 6.93 -17.36 -1.57
N LEU A 24 7.67 -18.08 -2.41
CA LEU A 24 7.06 -18.98 -3.42
C LEU A 24 6.26 -20.09 -2.79
N LEU A 25 6.79 -20.73 -1.73
CA LEU A 25 6.06 -21.75 -0.97
C LEU A 25 4.79 -21.18 -0.34
N LEU A 26 4.89 -20.00 0.29
CA LEU A 26 3.73 -19.33 0.86
C LEU A 26 2.67 -19.00 -0.21
N TYR A 27 3.11 -18.54 -1.38
CA TYR A 27 2.21 -18.31 -2.51
C TYR A 27 1.49 -19.59 -2.93
N ILE A 28 2.21 -20.70 -3.12
CA ILE A 28 1.63 -22.01 -3.46
C ILE A 28 0.61 -22.43 -2.38
N ILE A 29 1.01 -22.36 -1.10
CA ILE A 29 0.12 -22.68 0.03
C ILE A 29 -1.14 -21.81 -0.01
N SER A 30 -1.01 -20.50 -0.27
CA SER A 30 -2.14 -19.58 -0.32
C SER A 30 -3.19 -19.94 -1.40
N THR A 31 -2.80 -20.67 -2.46
CA THR A 31 -3.74 -21.09 -3.50
C THR A 31 -4.76 -22.14 -3.02
N PHE A 32 -4.44 -22.86 -1.93
CA PHE A 32 -5.36 -23.81 -1.30
C PHE A 32 -6.35 -23.16 -0.34
N PHE A 33 -6.09 -21.91 0.10
CA PHE A 33 -6.95 -21.16 1.01
C PHE A 33 -7.72 -20.09 0.24
N LYS A 34 -8.92 -20.40 -0.24
CA LYS A 34 -9.76 -19.41 -0.91
C LYS A 34 -10.78 -18.85 0.08
N ARG A 35 -10.73 -17.55 0.32
CA ARG A 35 -11.78 -16.86 1.08
C ARG A 35 -13.05 -16.81 0.22
N LYS A 36 -14.15 -17.28 0.78
CA LYS A 36 -15.46 -17.10 0.16
C LYS A 36 -15.90 -15.64 0.31
N ILE A 37 -16.28 -15.01 -0.79
CA ILE A 37 -16.95 -13.71 -0.78
C ILE A 37 -18.35 -13.95 -0.18
N LYS A 38 -18.61 -13.30 0.97
CA LYS A 38 -19.92 -13.33 1.61
C LYS A 38 -20.77 -12.23 1.02
N ASP A 39 -22.07 -12.48 0.93
CA ASP A 39 -23.01 -11.44 0.56
C ASP A 39 -23.28 -10.54 1.77
N PHE A 40 -22.54 -9.44 1.82
CA PHE A 40 -22.59 -8.46 2.90
C PHE A 40 -22.52 -7.07 2.29
N GLU A 41 -23.65 -6.36 2.32
CA GLU A 41 -23.83 -5.05 1.68
C GLU A 41 -24.35 -4.00 2.69
N PRO A 42 -23.54 -3.58 3.66
CA PRO A 42 -23.91 -2.52 4.59
C PRO A 42 -23.90 -1.13 3.93
N ASN A 43 -24.30 -0.12 4.68
CA ASN A 43 -24.11 1.28 4.27
C ASN A 43 -22.65 1.69 4.38
N VAL A 44 -22.11 2.37 3.36
CA VAL A 44 -20.70 2.75 3.25
C VAL A 44 -20.54 4.21 2.87
N SER A 45 -19.74 4.94 3.62
CA SER A 45 -19.29 6.31 3.30
C SER A 45 -17.96 6.24 2.51
N ILE A 46 -17.96 6.71 1.28
CA ILE A 46 -16.77 6.80 0.45
C ILE A 46 -16.14 8.17 0.68
N VAL A 47 -14.89 8.21 1.15
CA VAL A 47 -14.13 9.43 1.45
C VAL A 47 -13.00 9.57 0.45
N VAL A 48 -12.99 10.69 -0.29
CA VAL A 48 -11.96 11.03 -1.28
C VAL A 48 -11.28 12.33 -0.87
N PRO A 49 -10.06 12.30 -0.30
CA PRO A 49 -9.27 13.50 -0.08
C PRO A 49 -8.73 14.00 -1.42
N ALA A 50 -8.85 15.30 -1.71
CA ALA A 50 -8.41 15.90 -2.96
C ALA A 50 -7.64 17.21 -2.73
N TYR A 51 -6.50 17.38 -3.41
CA TYR A 51 -5.73 18.62 -3.43
C TYR A 51 -5.02 18.79 -4.77
N ASN A 52 -5.47 19.75 -5.60
CA ASN A 52 -4.93 20.03 -6.94
C ASN A 52 -4.95 18.78 -7.86
N GLU A 53 -6.11 18.15 -8.00
CA GLU A 53 -6.33 16.89 -8.73
C GLU A 53 -7.25 17.09 -9.95
N GLU A 54 -7.24 18.25 -10.58
CA GLU A 54 -8.08 18.54 -11.74
C GLU A 54 -7.95 17.51 -12.88
N LYS A 55 -6.77 16.88 -13.02
CA LYS A 55 -6.51 15.89 -14.07
C LYS A 55 -7.10 14.51 -13.78
N ASN A 56 -7.28 14.16 -12.51
CA ASN A 56 -7.55 12.79 -12.10
C ASN A 56 -8.92 12.61 -11.43
N ILE A 57 -9.37 13.61 -10.66
CA ILE A 57 -10.56 13.49 -9.80
C ILE A 57 -11.82 13.10 -10.61
N GLY A 58 -11.94 13.54 -11.86
CA GLY A 58 -13.10 13.22 -12.71
C GLY A 58 -13.21 11.73 -13.01
N GLU A 59 -12.10 11.07 -13.31
CA GLU A 59 -12.07 9.62 -13.56
C GLU A 59 -12.25 8.82 -12.27
N CYS A 60 -11.65 9.27 -11.16
CA CYS A 60 -11.87 8.68 -9.83
C CYS A 60 -13.36 8.66 -9.49
N LEU A 61 -14.03 9.80 -9.54
CA LEU A 61 -15.46 9.92 -9.23
C LEU A 61 -16.32 9.10 -10.20
N SER A 62 -16.02 9.12 -11.50
CA SER A 62 -16.71 8.29 -12.49
C SER A 62 -16.64 6.79 -12.14
N SER A 63 -15.47 6.32 -11.70
CA SER A 63 -15.29 4.92 -11.28
C SER A 63 -16.07 4.58 -10.00
N ILE A 64 -16.20 5.51 -9.06
CA ILE A 64 -17.02 5.37 -7.86
C ILE A 64 -18.50 5.25 -8.24
N TYR A 65 -18.98 6.05 -9.18
CA TYR A 65 -20.36 5.95 -9.66
C TYR A 65 -20.64 4.66 -10.45
N ALA A 66 -19.60 4.07 -11.04
CA ALA A 66 -19.69 2.81 -11.77
C ALA A 66 -19.62 1.55 -10.88
N LEU A 67 -19.42 1.71 -9.55
CA LEU A 67 -19.36 0.59 -8.61
C LEU A 67 -20.65 -0.24 -8.65
N ASN A 68 -20.49 -1.57 -8.67
CA ASN A 68 -21.57 -2.53 -8.52
C ASN A 68 -21.95 -2.66 -7.03
N TYR A 69 -22.62 -1.63 -6.52
CA TYR A 69 -23.10 -1.53 -5.14
C TYR A 69 -24.40 -0.73 -5.10
N PRO A 70 -25.38 -1.06 -4.23
CA PRO A 70 -26.64 -0.33 -4.14
C PRO A 70 -26.41 1.15 -3.85
N LYS A 71 -26.87 2.04 -4.73
CA LYS A 71 -26.63 3.49 -4.60
C LYS A 71 -27.27 4.10 -3.36
N SER A 72 -28.39 3.53 -2.90
CA SER A 72 -29.05 3.94 -1.65
C SER A 72 -28.24 3.65 -0.39
N LYS A 73 -27.23 2.77 -0.49
CA LYS A 73 -26.34 2.40 0.61
C LYS A 73 -24.97 3.12 0.54
N LEU A 74 -24.81 4.08 -0.38
CA LEU A 74 -23.57 4.84 -0.56
C LEU A 74 -23.80 6.31 -0.26
N GLU A 75 -22.87 6.92 0.46
CA GLU A 75 -22.64 8.36 0.43
C GLU A 75 -21.22 8.63 -0.08
N VAL A 76 -21.05 9.67 -0.88
CA VAL A 76 -19.74 10.06 -1.42
C VAL A 76 -19.36 11.42 -0.85
N ILE A 77 -18.26 11.46 -0.14
CA ILE A 77 -17.72 12.65 0.53
C ILE A 77 -16.38 12.96 -0.12
N VAL A 78 -16.29 14.11 -0.78
CA VAL A 78 -15.01 14.63 -1.27
C VAL A 78 -14.57 15.74 -0.35
N VAL A 79 -13.36 15.59 0.20
CA VAL A 79 -12.73 16.61 1.05
C VAL A 79 -11.70 17.36 0.23
N ASP A 80 -12.02 18.59 -0.14
CA ASP A 80 -11.08 19.50 -0.81
C ASP A 80 -10.16 20.14 0.22
N ASP A 81 -8.88 19.83 0.14
CA ASP A 81 -7.83 20.32 1.03
C ASP A 81 -7.23 21.66 0.53
N GLY A 82 -8.10 22.56 0.06
CA GLY A 82 -7.70 23.92 -0.37
C GLY A 82 -7.11 23.97 -1.77
N SER A 83 -7.68 23.23 -2.73
CA SER A 83 -7.25 23.25 -4.14
C SER A 83 -7.33 24.64 -4.77
N LYS A 84 -6.35 24.92 -5.65
CA LYS A 84 -6.21 26.19 -6.38
C LYS A 84 -6.42 26.05 -7.88
N ASP A 85 -6.62 24.82 -8.36
CA ASP A 85 -6.85 24.45 -9.76
C ASP A 85 -8.34 24.19 -10.05
N GLY A 86 -8.66 23.53 -11.17
CA GLY A 86 -10.01 23.17 -11.58
C GLY A 86 -10.69 22.04 -10.78
N THR A 87 -10.06 21.48 -9.74
CA THR A 87 -10.56 20.32 -8.97
C THR A 87 -12.01 20.51 -8.51
N ILE A 88 -12.30 21.61 -7.82
CA ILE A 88 -13.65 21.89 -7.29
C ILE A 88 -14.69 22.00 -8.41
N SER A 89 -14.32 22.61 -9.52
CA SER A 89 -15.20 22.80 -10.68
C SER A 89 -15.60 21.46 -11.30
N ILE A 90 -14.68 20.49 -11.30
CA ILE A 90 -14.94 19.13 -11.78
C ILE A 90 -15.86 18.38 -10.79
N ILE A 91 -15.56 18.42 -9.48
CA ILE A 91 -16.35 17.76 -8.45
C ILE A 91 -17.83 18.20 -8.51
N LYS A 92 -18.10 19.50 -8.72
CA LYS A 92 -19.45 20.05 -8.81
C LYS A 92 -20.28 19.54 -9.98
N LYS A 93 -19.68 18.92 -10.99
CA LYS A 93 -20.40 18.28 -12.11
C LYS A 93 -21.05 16.96 -11.70
N PHE A 94 -20.63 16.36 -10.59
CA PHE A 94 -21.18 15.10 -10.07
C PHE A 94 -22.28 15.38 -9.04
N LYS A 95 -23.49 14.84 -9.28
CA LYS A 95 -24.64 15.02 -8.40
C LYS A 95 -24.52 14.11 -7.17
N GLY A 96 -25.01 14.56 -6.01
CA GLY A 96 -25.08 13.72 -4.79
C GLY A 96 -23.73 13.57 -4.05
N ILE A 97 -22.70 14.34 -4.40
CA ILE A 97 -21.44 14.42 -3.65
C ILE A 97 -21.61 15.43 -2.51
N LYS A 98 -21.22 15.02 -1.32
CA LYS A 98 -21.00 15.91 -0.17
C LYS A 98 -19.60 16.51 -0.28
N LEU A 99 -19.49 17.72 -0.84
CA LEU A 99 -18.23 18.44 -0.92
C LEU A 99 -17.97 19.17 0.40
N VAL A 100 -16.92 18.76 1.10
CA VAL A 100 -16.41 19.40 2.32
C VAL A 100 -15.10 20.10 1.98
N LYS A 101 -14.89 21.32 2.52
CA LYS A 101 -13.71 22.12 2.22
C LYS A 101 -12.95 22.45 3.50
N GLN A 102 -11.63 22.41 3.41
CA GLN A 102 -10.74 22.92 4.46
C GLN A 102 -9.60 23.76 3.87
N LYS A 103 -8.88 24.50 4.71
CA LYS A 103 -7.58 25.06 4.33
C LYS A 103 -6.60 23.92 4.12
N HIS A 104 -5.56 24.12 3.33
CA HIS A 104 -4.54 23.07 3.09
C HIS A 104 -3.85 22.66 4.41
N LEU A 105 -4.27 21.52 4.95
CA LEU A 105 -3.77 20.93 6.20
C LEU A 105 -3.12 19.55 5.98
N GLY A 106 -3.18 19.06 4.75
CA GLY A 106 -2.61 17.79 4.32
C GLY A 106 -3.60 16.61 4.35
N LYS A 107 -3.19 15.50 3.69
CA LYS A 107 -4.02 14.32 3.44
C LYS A 107 -4.65 13.74 4.72
N VAL A 108 -3.88 13.65 5.81
CA VAL A 108 -4.34 13.08 7.09
C VAL A 108 -5.54 13.86 7.65
N GLU A 109 -5.47 15.20 7.64
CA GLU A 109 -6.60 16.01 8.11
C GLU A 109 -7.81 15.91 7.17
N ALA A 110 -7.58 15.84 5.87
CA ALA A 110 -8.65 15.64 4.92
C ALA A 110 -9.35 14.28 5.13
N LEU A 111 -8.59 13.20 5.36
CA LEU A 111 -9.15 11.90 5.72
C LEU A 111 -9.96 11.97 7.03
N ASN A 112 -9.40 12.58 8.07
CA ASN A 112 -10.08 12.72 9.37
C ASN A 112 -11.35 13.57 9.27
N LEU A 113 -11.33 14.64 8.49
CA LEU A 113 -12.53 15.45 8.22
C LEU A 113 -13.58 14.64 7.45
N GLY A 114 -13.14 13.81 6.50
CA GLY A 114 -14.02 12.89 5.78
C GLY A 114 -14.66 11.85 6.71
N VAL A 115 -13.89 11.23 7.60
CA VAL A 115 -14.41 10.30 8.62
C VAL A 115 -15.42 10.97 9.53
N ARG A 116 -15.13 12.17 10.04
CA ARG A 116 -16.07 12.95 10.88
C ARG A 116 -17.33 13.34 10.13
N SER A 117 -17.24 13.54 8.83
CA SER A 117 -18.38 13.90 7.95
C SER A 117 -19.19 12.70 7.49
N SER A 118 -18.73 11.47 7.78
CA SER A 118 -19.37 10.22 7.39
C SER A 118 -20.56 9.90 8.28
N SER A 119 -21.64 9.38 7.68
CA SER A 119 -22.86 8.98 8.40
C SER A 119 -22.95 7.47 8.61
N PHE A 120 -22.24 6.68 7.82
CA PHE A 120 -22.40 5.24 7.76
C PHE A 120 -21.36 4.47 8.59
N PRO A 121 -21.62 3.19 8.93
CA PRO A 121 -20.78 2.40 9.82
C PRO A 121 -19.45 1.95 9.20
N PHE A 122 -19.34 2.00 7.88
CA PHE A 122 -18.11 1.69 7.16
C PHE A 122 -17.61 2.89 6.38
N VAL A 123 -16.30 3.13 6.43
CA VAL A 123 -15.63 4.20 5.70
C VAL A 123 -14.71 3.58 4.66
N PHE A 124 -14.92 3.91 3.39
CA PHE A 124 -14.08 3.50 2.28
C PHE A 124 -13.27 4.71 1.80
N THR A 125 -11.97 4.70 2.01
CA THR A 125 -11.06 5.75 1.53
C THR A 125 -10.54 5.41 0.14
N VAL A 126 -10.53 6.40 -0.74
CA VAL A 126 -10.04 6.28 -2.12
C VAL A 126 -9.18 7.50 -2.44
N ASP A 127 -7.96 7.30 -2.89
CA ASP A 127 -7.11 8.43 -3.34
C ASP A 127 -7.68 9.03 -4.64
N SER A 128 -7.62 10.36 -4.77
CA SER A 128 -8.23 11.13 -5.87
C SER A 128 -7.65 10.85 -7.25
N ASP A 129 -6.48 10.20 -7.33
CA ASP A 129 -5.80 9.75 -8.55
C ASP A 129 -6.07 8.27 -8.89
N THR A 130 -6.88 7.60 -8.10
CA THR A 130 -7.16 6.17 -8.21
C THR A 130 -8.53 5.91 -8.85
N THR A 131 -8.59 5.01 -9.82
CA THR A 131 -9.84 4.50 -10.42
C THR A 131 -10.10 3.07 -9.96
N LEU A 132 -11.38 2.73 -9.75
CA LEU A 132 -11.82 1.47 -9.13
C LEU A 132 -12.39 0.50 -10.15
N ASP A 133 -12.11 -0.80 -9.98
CA ASP A 133 -12.87 -1.85 -10.65
C ASP A 133 -14.30 -1.90 -10.09
N LYS A 134 -15.29 -2.25 -10.93
CA LYS A 134 -16.71 -2.22 -10.57
C LYS A 134 -17.06 -3.02 -9.31
N ARG A 135 -16.33 -4.09 -9.01
CA ARG A 135 -16.55 -4.95 -7.85
C ARG A 135 -15.70 -4.58 -6.62
N CYS A 136 -14.81 -3.60 -6.75
CA CYS A 136 -13.82 -3.27 -5.73
C CYS A 136 -14.42 -3.11 -4.32
N LEU A 137 -15.46 -2.30 -4.16
CA LEU A 137 -16.09 -2.09 -2.86
C LEU A 137 -16.79 -3.34 -2.34
N ARG A 138 -17.53 -4.06 -3.20
CA ARG A 138 -18.22 -5.30 -2.81
C ARG A 138 -17.25 -6.33 -2.26
N ASP A 139 -16.11 -6.47 -2.91
CA ASP A 139 -15.07 -7.40 -2.50
C ASP A 139 -14.36 -6.94 -1.21
N LEU A 140 -14.07 -5.63 -1.05
CA LEU A 140 -13.46 -5.07 0.16
C LEU A 140 -14.35 -5.18 1.40
N ILE A 141 -15.66 -5.04 1.24
CA ILE A 141 -16.59 -5.04 2.37
C ILE A 141 -16.97 -6.44 2.86
N SER A 142 -16.90 -7.44 1.98
CA SER A 142 -17.26 -8.83 2.26
C SER A 142 -16.60 -9.42 3.51
N PRO A 143 -15.30 -9.21 3.79
CA PRO A 143 -14.63 -9.77 4.98
C PRO A 143 -15.18 -9.24 6.30
N PHE A 144 -15.81 -8.07 6.33
CA PHE A 144 -16.39 -7.50 7.55
C PHE A 144 -17.63 -8.25 8.08
N ALA A 145 -18.13 -9.22 7.32
CA ALA A 145 -19.06 -10.21 7.87
C ALA A 145 -18.44 -11.06 8.99
N GLU A 146 -17.12 -10.97 9.21
CA GLU A 146 -16.41 -11.52 10.37
C GLU A 146 -16.18 -10.40 11.40
N GLU A 147 -16.49 -10.65 12.68
CA GLU A 147 -16.53 -9.61 13.71
C GLU A 147 -15.20 -8.92 13.99
N ASN A 148 -14.08 -9.67 13.94
CA ASN A 148 -12.77 -9.16 14.32
C ASN A 148 -11.96 -8.49 13.21
N ILE A 149 -12.56 -8.21 12.06
CA ILE A 149 -11.93 -7.45 10.97
C ILE A 149 -12.15 -5.96 11.22
N GLY A 150 -11.06 -5.20 11.37
CA GLY A 150 -11.10 -3.74 11.57
C GLY A 150 -10.90 -2.96 10.28
N ALA A 151 -10.08 -3.48 9.35
CA ALA A 151 -9.84 -2.85 8.06
C ALA A 151 -9.51 -3.87 6.96
N THR A 152 -9.81 -3.48 5.72
CA THR A 152 -9.44 -4.21 4.50
C THR A 152 -8.78 -3.26 3.51
N THR A 153 -7.83 -3.77 2.71
CA THR A 153 -7.24 -3.05 1.60
C THR A 153 -7.24 -3.93 0.35
N GLY A 154 -7.23 -3.32 -0.81
CA GLY A 154 -7.21 -4.02 -2.09
C GLY A 154 -5.84 -4.03 -2.77
N ASN A 155 -5.83 -4.52 -3.99
CA ASN A 155 -4.67 -4.53 -4.87
C ASN A 155 -4.61 -3.25 -5.70
N ASN A 156 -3.50 -2.53 -5.59
CA ASN A 156 -3.22 -1.42 -6.48
C ASN A 156 -2.52 -1.92 -7.74
N LYS A 157 -2.96 -1.43 -8.88
CA LYS A 157 -2.33 -1.62 -10.19
C LYS A 157 -1.87 -0.27 -10.72
N VAL A 158 -0.78 -0.27 -11.47
CA VAL A 158 -0.28 0.95 -12.12
C VAL A 158 -1.13 1.26 -13.35
N LYS A 159 -1.68 2.48 -13.41
CA LYS A 159 -2.52 2.96 -14.51
C LYS A 159 -1.69 3.46 -15.70
N ASN A 160 -0.59 4.15 -15.43
CA ASN A 160 0.25 4.84 -16.40
C ASN A 160 1.52 4.07 -16.79
N SER A 161 1.44 2.76 -17.06
CA SER A 161 2.60 1.91 -17.40
C SER A 161 3.07 2.10 -18.84
N ASN A 162 3.42 3.34 -19.22
CA ASN A 162 3.79 3.75 -20.59
C ASN A 162 5.28 4.12 -20.74
N SER A 163 6.09 4.01 -19.70
CA SER A 163 7.53 4.23 -19.69
C SER A 163 8.25 3.11 -18.95
N LEU A 164 9.57 2.99 -19.16
CA LEU A 164 10.38 1.98 -18.46
C LEU A 164 10.27 2.12 -16.94
N ILE A 165 10.29 3.35 -16.41
CA ILE A 165 10.18 3.65 -14.98
C ILE A 165 8.81 3.18 -14.44
N THR A 166 7.74 3.49 -15.13
CA THR A 166 6.38 3.11 -14.69
C THR A 166 6.11 1.63 -14.90
N TRP A 167 6.73 1.00 -15.91
CA TRP A 167 6.68 -0.44 -16.12
C TRP A 167 7.35 -1.21 -14.98
N PHE A 168 8.55 -0.81 -14.55
CA PHE A 168 9.21 -1.41 -13.37
C PHE A 168 8.36 -1.28 -12.11
N GLN A 169 7.72 -0.14 -11.89
CA GLN A 169 6.78 0.03 -10.78
C GLN A 169 5.56 -0.89 -10.90
N SER A 170 5.07 -1.16 -12.11
CA SER A 170 3.98 -2.12 -12.32
C SER A 170 4.38 -3.55 -11.89
N VAL A 171 5.60 -3.97 -12.19
CA VAL A 171 6.14 -5.25 -11.71
C VAL A 171 6.27 -5.25 -10.19
N GLU A 172 6.85 -4.19 -9.61
CA GLU A 172 6.99 -4.03 -8.15
C GLU A 172 5.63 -4.11 -7.42
N TYR A 173 4.61 -3.42 -7.92
CA TYR A 173 3.25 -3.47 -7.36
C TYR A 173 2.66 -4.88 -7.46
N SER A 174 2.88 -5.57 -8.59
CA SER A 174 2.40 -6.95 -8.78
C SER A 174 3.05 -7.92 -7.80
N MET A 175 4.36 -7.81 -7.57
CA MET A 175 5.09 -8.61 -6.59
C MET A 175 4.63 -8.28 -5.15
N GLY A 176 4.49 -7.00 -4.82
CA GLY A 176 3.97 -6.57 -3.51
C GLY A 176 2.55 -7.09 -3.25
N ASN A 177 1.68 -7.04 -4.26
CA ASN A 177 0.34 -7.60 -4.20
C ASN A 177 0.37 -9.11 -3.96
N LEU A 178 1.23 -9.86 -4.68
CA LEU A 178 1.38 -11.31 -4.51
C LEU A 178 1.74 -11.65 -3.06
N ILE A 179 2.75 -11.00 -2.50
CA ILE A 179 3.21 -11.25 -1.13
C ILE A 179 2.10 -10.90 -0.12
N ARG A 180 1.49 -9.71 -0.21
CA ARG A 180 0.40 -9.27 0.69
C ARG A 180 -0.78 -10.23 0.67
N ASN A 181 -1.18 -10.66 -0.52
CA ASN A 181 -2.29 -11.58 -0.71
C ASN A 181 -1.99 -12.95 -0.11
N SER A 182 -0.77 -13.46 -0.31
CA SER A 182 -0.36 -14.76 0.22
C SER A 182 -0.40 -14.77 1.75
N PHE A 183 0.13 -13.72 2.41
CA PHE A 183 0.05 -13.58 3.86
C PHE A 183 -1.40 -13.42 4.35
N SER A 184 -2.16 -12.53 3.72
CA SER A 184 -3.54 -12.25 4.11
C SER A 184 -4.42 -13.50 3.99
N THR A 185 -4.23 -14.28 2.93
CA THR A 185 -5.02 -15.49 2.67
C THR A 185 -4.62 -16.63 3.60
N THR A 186 -3.32 -16.88 3.78
CA THR A 186 -2.82 -18.01 4.57
C THR A 186 -3.03 -17.81 6.08
N PHE A 187 -2.72 -16.59 6.57
CA PHE A 187 -2.73 -16.32 8.02
C PHE A 187 -3.97 -15.56 8.50
N ASN A 188 -4.91 -15.25 7.61
CA ASN A 188 -6.08 -14.44 7.91
C ASN A 188 -5.70 -13.13 8.63
N ASN A 189 -4.56 -12.52 8.23
CA ASN A 189 -4.04 -11.27 8.77
C ASN A 189 -3.05 -10.65 7.77
N GLY A 190 -3.29 -9.42 7.35
CA GLY A 190 -2.51 -8.74 6.32
C GLY A 190 -1.17 -8.19 6.83
N ILE A 191 -0.27 -7.99 5.88
CA ILE A 191 0.95 -7.20 5.99
C ILE A 191 0.83 -6.01 5.04
N TRP A 192 1.69 -5.00 5.18
CA TRP A 192 1.73 -3.80 4.33
C TRP A 192 0.33 -3.33 3.88
N PHE A 193 -0.18 -2.37 4.56
CA PHE A 193 -1.50 -1.83 4.27
C PHE A 193 -1.38 -0.67 3.27
N SER A 194 -2.28 -0.59 2.30
CA SER A 194 -2.30 0.51 1.34
C SER A 194 -3.55 1.35 1.53
N GLY A 195 -3.37 2.65 1.71
CA GLY A 195 -4.45 3.60 1.95
C GLY A 195 -5.19 4.08 0.70
N SER A 196 -4.65 3.81 -0.51
CA SER A 196 -5.26 4.31 -1.75
C SER A 196 -6.63 3.70 -2.07
N ILE A 197 -6.88 2.45 -1.61
CA ILE A 197 -8.18 1.77 -1.61
C ILE A 197 -8.30 0.96 -0.33
N ALA A 198 -8.94 1.50 0.68
CA ALA A 198 -9.03 0.86 1.99
C ALA A 198 -10.39 1.08 2.65
N CYS A 199 -10.95 0.02 3.22
CA CYS A 199 -12.22 0.09 3.95
C CYS A 199 -12.00 -0.20 5.43
N TYR A 200 -12.71 0.52 6.28
CA TYR A 200 -12.57 0.49 7.74
C TYR A 200 -13.93 0.39 8.41
N LYS A 201 -14.00 -0.28 9.56
CA LYS A 201 -15.10 -0.06 10.49
C LYS A 201 -14.93 1.32 11.13
N ARG A 202 -15.97 2.19 11.03
CA ARG A 202 -15.91 3.55 11.59
C ARG A 202 -15.70 3.52 13.10
N GLU A 203 -16.39 2.64 13.83
CA GLU A 203 -16.20 2.46 15.28
C GLU A 203 -14.75 2.15 15.68
N VAL A 204 -14.02 1.39 14.84
CA VAL A 204 -12.61 1.07 15.09
C VAL A 204 -11.74 2.30 14.86
N LEU A 205 -11.99 3.07 13.77
CA LEU A 205 -11.29 4.33 13.54
C LEU A 205 -11.47 5.31 14.70
N GLU A 206 -12.70 5.48 15.17
CA GLU A 206 -13.03 6.36 16.29
C GLU A 206 -12.35 5.91 17.59
N LYS A 207 -12.38 4.60 17.88
CA LYS A 207 -11.72 4.00 19.05
C LYS A 207 -10.23 4.25 19.11
N ILE A 208 -9.52 4.21 17.97
CA ILE A 208 -8.05 4.43 17.92
C ILE A 208 -7.66 5.89 17.71
N GLY A 209 -8.63 6.81 17.58
CA GLY A 209 -8.40 8.25 17.39
C GLY A 209 -8.09 8.66 15.96
N CYS A 210 -8.58 7.90 14.98
CA CYS A 210 -8.45 8.14 13.53
C CYS A 210 -6.98 8.18 13.04
N PHE A 211 -6.74 8.80 11.87
CA PHE A 211 -5.41 8.93 11.27
C PHE A 211 -4.54 9.94 12.03
N LYS A 212 -3.25 9.63 12.18
CA LYS A 212 -2.28 10.49 12.90
C LYS A 212 -1.23 11.04 11.95
N LYS A 213 -0.66 12.22 12.28
CA LYS A 213 0.36 12.92 11.47
C LYS A 213 1.80 12.63 11.90
N ASP A 214 1.98 11.76 12.85
CA ASP A 214 3.28 11.49 13.48
C ASP A 214 4.17 10.52 12.69
N THR A 215 3.66 9.99 11.57
CA THR A 215 4.43 9.17 10.63
C THR A 215 4.21 9.63 9.18
N MET A 216 5.16 9.33 8.30
CA MET A 216 5.06 9.63 6.87
C MET A 216 4.26 8.59 6.07
N ALA A 217 3.77 7.52 6.73
CA ALA A 217 2.94 6.46 6.16
C ALA A 217 1.70 6.25 7.04
N GLU A 218 0.73 7.15 6.90
CA GLU A 218 -0.51 7.18 7.67
C GLU A 218 -1.31 5.88 7.54
N ASP A 219 -1.21 5.24 6.40
CA ASP A 219 -1.93 3.99 6.07
C ASP A 219 -1.30 2.77 6.77
N GLN A 220 0.02 2.68 6.78
CA GLN A 220 0.71 1.63 7.52
C GLN A 220 0.54 1.83 9.03
N ASP A 221 0.61 3.06 9.50
CA ASP A 221 0.47 3.40 10.92
C ASP A 221 -0.93 3.03 11.44
N ILE A 222 -1.99 3.46 10.74
CA ILE A 222 -3.36 3.14 11.17
C ILE A 222 -3.63 1.63 11.15
N ALA A 223 -3.04 0.89 10.20
CA ALA A 223 -3.17 -0.56 10.18
C ALA A 223 -2.53 -1.24 11.40
N LEU A 224 -1.39 -0.73 11.87
CA LEU A 224 -0.74 -1.21 13.10
C LEU A 224 -1.55 -0.82 14.35
N GLU A 225 -2.07 0.39 14.44
CA GLU A 225 -2.95 0.81 15.52
C GLU A 225 -4.24 -0.04 15.59
N ILE A 226 -4.83 -0.39 14.45
CA ILE A 226 -5.98 -1.33 14.38
C ILE A 226 -5.61 -2.70 14.95
N LYS A 227 -4.42 -3.21 14.57
CA LYS A 227 -3.92 -4.50 15.11
C LYS A 227 -3.65 -4.43 16.61
N LYS A 228 -3.10 -3.32 17.10
CA LYS A 228 -2.89 -3.06 18.52
C LYS A 228 -4.19 -3.01 19.31
N ALA A 229 -5.27 -2.51 18.71
CA ALA A 229 -6.60 -2.52 19.28
C ALA A 229 -7.29 -3.90 19.27
N GLY A 230 -6.61 -4.96 18.78
CA GLY A 230 -7.08 -6.35 18.77
C GLY A 230 -7.83 -6.77 17.51
N TYR A 231 -7.91 -5.90 16.51
CA TYR A 231 -8.57 -6.22 15.25
C TYR A 231 -7.57 -6.71 14.18
N LYS A 232 -8.07 -7.42 13.19
CA LYS A 232 -7.29 -7.86 12.03
C LYS A 232 -7.41 -6.86 10.89
N THR A 233 -6.35 -6.77 10.08
CA THR A 233 -6.39 -6.13 8.77
C THR A 233 -6.24 -7.18 7.69
N LEU A 234 -6.87 -7.01 6.53
CA LEU A 234 -6.80 -7.97 5.44
C LEU A 234 -6.49 -7.29 4.12
N CYS A 235 -5.76 -7.99 3.25
CA CYS A 235 -5.67 -7.67 1.85
C CYS A 235 -6.65 -8.56 1.06
N VAL A 236 -7.45 -7.95 0.19
CA VAL A 236 -8.47 -8.64 -0.60
C VAL A 236 -8.01 -8.68 -2.07
N PRO A 237 -7.59 -9.87 -2.57
CA PRO A 237 -6.95 -10.00 -3.88
C PRO A 237 -7.82 -9.55 -5.06
N THR A 238 -9.12 -9.71 -4.95
CA THR A 238 -10.10 -9.41 -6.02
C THR A 238 -10.52 -7.95 -6.06
N ALA A 239 -10.28 -7.20 -4.99
CA ALA A 239 -10.59 -5.78 -4.94
C ALA A 239 -9.44 -4.98 -5.57
N CYS A 240 -9.66 -4.42 -6.75
CA CYS A 240 -8.62 -3.74 -7.50
C CYS A 240 -8.91 -2.25 -7.68
N GLY A 241 -7.85 -1.44 -7.60
CA GLY A 241 -7.80 -0.06 -8.00
C GLY A 241 -6.58 0.23 -8.87
N HIS A 242 -6.68 1.22 -9.74
CA HIS A 242 -5.63 1.62 -10.67
C HIS A 242 -5.18 3.03 -10.33
N THR A 243 -3.94 3.18 -9.88
CA THR A 243 -3.35 4.44 -9.41
C THR A 243 -2.26 4.95 -10.35
N ILE A 244 -2.01 6.23 -10.33
CA ILE A 244 -0.94 6.87 -11.10
C ILE A 244 0.36 6.82 -10.26
N VAL A 245 1.45 6.40 -10.92
CA VAL A 245 2.77 6.33 -10.29
C VAL A 245 3.73 7.35 -10.91
N PRO A 246 4.77 7.79 -10.17
CA PRO A 246 5.76 8.71 -10.70
C PRO A 246 6.39 8.23 -11.99
N SER A 247 6.45 9.11 -13.00
CA SER A 247 7.04 8.83 -14.31
C SER A 247 8.49 9.28 -14.43
N ASN A 248 9.05 9.94 -13.42
CA ASN A 248 10.44 10.39 -13.39
C ASN A 248 11.15 9.92 -12.11
N ILE A 249 12.47 9.81 -12.17
CA ILE A 249 13.30 9.27 -11.08
C ILE A 249 13.24 10.13 -9.83
N LYS A 250 13.19 11.46 -9.97
CA LYS A 250 13.20 12.39 -8.82
C LYS A 250 11.97 12.21 -7.93
N ASP A 251 10.78 12.12 -8.54
CA ASP A 251 9.55 11.94 -7.80
C ASP A 251 9.40 10.51 -7.27
N LEU A 252 9.88 9.51 -8.04
CA LEU A 252 9.98 8.13 -7.58
C LEU A 252 10.87 8.04 -6.33
N TYR A 253 12.06 8.63 -6.35
CA TYR A 253 12.98 8.65 -5.21
C TYR A 253 12.32 9.28 -3.97
N ARG A 254 11.70 10.46 -4.13
CA ARG A 254 10.99 11.13 -3.03
C ARG A 254 9.87 10.27 -2.43
N GLN A 255 9.10 9.59 -3.29
CA GLN A 255 8.03 8.70 -2.87
C GLN A 255 8.59 7.50 -2.08
N ARG A 256 9.66 6.86 -2.56
CA ARG A 256 10.29 5.70 -1.90
C ARG A 256 10.92 6.06 -0.56
N VAL A 257 11.61 7.20 -0.48
CA VAL A 257 12.16 7.71 0.79
C VAL A 257 11.04 7.93 1.80
N ARG A 258 9.94 8.57 1.40
CA ARG A 258 8.77 8.79 2.25
C ARG A 258 8.18 7.47 2.76
N TRP A 259 8.00 6.49 1.87
CA TRP A 259 7.46 5.18 2.25
C TRP A 259 8.37 4.43 3.22
N TRP A 260 9.68 4.46 2.94
CA TRP A 260 10.66 3.77 3.77
C TRP A 260 10.75 4.35 5.18
N ILE A 261 10.90 5.66 5.27
CA ILE A 261 10.93 6.38 6.55
C ILE A 261 9.60 6.18 7.28
N GLY A 262 8.48 6.35 6.62
CA GLY A 262 7.15 6.19 7.21
C GLY A 262 6.90 4.79 7.76
N ALA A 263 7.32 3.74 7.01
CA ALA A 263 7.24 2.36 7.49
C ALA A 263 8.07 2.14 8.77
N LEU A 264 9.32 2.63 8.79
CA LEU A 264 10.17 2.54 9.99
C LEU A 264 9.57 3.31 11.17
N GLN A 265 9.09 4.54 10.96
CA GLN A 265 8.42 5.34 11.99
C GLN A 265 7.21 4.60 12.57
N SER A 266 6.33 4.07 11.71
CA SER A 266 5.13 3.34 12.12
C SER A 266 5.48 2.08 12.94
N MET A 267 6.54 1.37 12.55
CA MET A 267 6.96 0.16 13.25
C MET A 267 7.63 0.45 14.59
N ILE A 268 8.48 1.48 14.65
CA ILE A 268 9.11 1.91 15.92
C ILE A 268 8.04 2.39 16.91
N LYS A 269 7.07 3.18 16.44
CA LYS A 269 5.95 3.66 17.23
C LYS A 269 5.11 2.51 17.82
N ASN A 270 4.90 1.45 17.05
CA ASN A 270 4.10 0.30 17.42
C ASN A 270 4.95 -0.95 17.76
N LYS A 271 6.16 -0.74 18.29
CA LYS A 271 7.14 -1.80 18.57
C LYS A 271 6.64 -2.91 19.52
N GLU A 272 5.69 -2.60 20.37
CA GLU A 272 5.04 -3.56 21.29
C GLU A 272 4.26 -4.66 20.56
N LEU A 273 3.90 -4.45 19.30
CA LEU A 273 3.31 -5.50 18.45
C LEU A 273 4.32 -6.58 18.08
N PHE A 274 5.63 -6.29 18.14
CA PHE A 274 6.69 -7.24 17.78
C PHE A 274 7.05 -8.11 18.99
N SER A 275 6.55 -9.34 18.99
CA SER A 275 6.82 -10.36 19.98
C SER A 275 6.88 -11.72 19.30
N ILE A 276 7.57 -12.69 19.92
CA ILE A 276 7.60 -14.08 19.45
C ILE A 276 6.20 -14.74 19.47
N ARG A 277 5.27 -14.17 20.24
CA ARG A 277 3.87 -14.62 20.31
C ARG A 277 2.96 -13.90 19.29
N SER A 278 3.50 -12.98 18.53
CA SER A 278 2.74 -12.23 17.53
C SER A 278 2.38 -13.12 16.34
N SER A 279 1.38 -12.70 15.57
CA SER A 279 1.01 -13.43 14.35
C SER A 279 2.18 -13.49 13.37
N PRO A 280 2.29 -14.55 12.54
CA PRO A 280 3.34 -14.68 11.52
C PRO A 280 3.43 -13.44 10.61
N SER A 281 2.28 -12.82 10.31
CA SER A 281 2.24 -11.58 9.49
C SER A 281 2.95 -10.40 10.17
N ILE A 282 2.80 -10.22 11.47
CA ILE A 282 3.48 -9.15 12.23
C ILE A 282 4.97 -9.45 12.30
N ILE A 283 5.35 -10.67 12.65
CA ILE A 283 6.77 -11.07 12.73
C ILE A 283 7.43 -10.84 11.36
N PHE A 284 6.81 -11.32 10.29
CA PHE A 284 7.33 -11.13 8.94
C PHE A 284 7.47 -9.64 8.59
N LEU A 285 6.47 -8.82 8.89
CA LEU A 285 6.51 -7.39 8.58
C LEU A 285 7.75 -6.72 9.19
N TYR A 286 8.00 -6.95 10.48
CA TYR A 286 9.13 -6.35 11.18
C TYR A 286 10.48 -6.91 10.68
N VAL A 287 10.61 -8.25 10.62
CA VAL A 287 11.85 -8.91 10.16
C VAL A 287 12.17 -8.49 8.72
N ASN A 288 11.18 -8.46 7.83
CA ASN A 288 11.34 -8.07 6.45
C ASN A 288 11.82 -6.61 6.31
N GLN A 289 11.23 -5.67 7.04
CA GLN A 289 11.63 -4.26 6.97
C GLN A 289 13.07 -4.07 7.46
N PHE A 290 13.43 -4.68 8.59
CA PHE A 290 14.80 -4.62 9.10
C PHE A 290 15.79 -5.31 8.16
N TRP A 291 15.44 -6.47 7.62
CA TRP A 291 16.28 -7.19 6.65
C TRP A 291 16.56 -6.34 5.41
N TRP A 292 15.54 -5.76 4.79
CA TRP A 292 15.73 -4.93 3.60
C TRP A 292 16.49 -3.64 3.90
N SER A 293 16.33 -3.04 5.09
CA SER A 293 17.13 -1.88 5.51
C SER A 293 18.60 -2.26 5.66
N PHE A 294 18.90 -3.39 6.28
CA PHE A 294 20.24 -3.93 6.43
C PHE A 294 20.87 -4.32 5.08
N TYR A 295 20.09 -5.02 4.24
CA TYR A 295 20.51 -5.40 2.90
C TYR A 295 20.83 -4.19 2.02
N ALA A 296 20.00 -3.17 2.02
CA ALA A 296 20.23 -1.93 1.26
C ALA A 296 21.52 -1.21 1.71
N PHE A 297 21.80 -1.20 3.01
CA PHE A 297 23.02 -0.60 3.57
C PHE A 297 24.28 -1.37 3.16
N LEU A 298 24.24 -2.70 3.18
CA LEU A 298 25.41 -3.54 2.88
C LEU A 298 25.62 -3.82 1.39
N SER A 299 24.53 -3.93 0.61
CA SER A 299 24.61 -4.35 -0.79
C SER A 299 25.38 -3.33 -1.65
N LEU A 300 25.17 -2.03 -1.43
CA LEU A 300 25.82 -1.00 -2.26
C LEU A 300 27.34 -1.03 -2.15
N PRO A 301 27.97 -1.04 -0.95
CA PRO A 301 29.41 -1.20 -0.81
C PRO A 301 29.93 -2.51 -1.42
N LEU A 302 29.19 -3.62 -1.27
CA LEU A 302 29.57 -4.91 -1.83
C LEU A 302 29.51 -4.93 -3.36
N ILE A 303 28.47 -4.32 -3.96
CA ILE A 303 28.37 -4.19 -5.41
C ILE A 303 29.52 -3.35 -5.96
N ILE A 304 29.83 -2.20 -5.33
CA ILE A 304 30.96 -1.34 -5.72
C ILE A 304 32.29 -2.13 -5.63
N PHE A 305 32.47 -2.87 -4.54
CA PHE A 305 33.64 -3.73 -4.37
C PHE A 305 33.72 -4.80 -5.46
N GLN A 306 32.65 -5.50 -5.75
CA GLN A 306 32.58 -6.53 -6.81
C GLN A 306 32.85 -5.93 -8.18
N ILE A 307 32.23 -4.82 -8.55
CA ILE A 307 32.45 -4.14 -9.82
C ILE A 307 33.93 -3.75 -9.92
N SER A 308 34.51 -3.13 -8.89
CA SER A 308 35.94 -2.75 -8.90
C SER A 308 36.89 -3.95 -9.00
N TYR A 309 36.47 -5.09 -8.46
CA TYR A 309 37.23 -6.34 -8.52
C TYR A 309 37.14 -7.04 -9.89
N TRP A 310 35.98 -6.98 -10.55
CA TRP A 310 35.74 -7.63 -11.85
C TRP A 310 36.12 -6.75 -13.04
N LEU A 311 36.23 -5.42 -12.86
CA LEU A 311 36.73 -4.54 -13.89
C LEU A 311 38.21 -4.86 -14.13
N PRO A 312 38.60 -5.17 -15.38
CA PRO A 312 39.99 -5.46 -15.71
C PRO A 312 40.85 -4.25 -15.41
N HIS A 313 41.93 -4.48 -14.65
CA HIS A 313 42.87 -3.43 -14.26
C HIS A 313 43.77 -2.98 -15.42
N ASN A 314 43.71 -3.66 -16.60
CA ASN A 314 44.43 -3.32 -17.82
C ASN A 314 43.52 -3.23 -19.03
N SER A 315 43.72 -2.23 -19.89
CA SER A 315 42.96 -2.00 -21.10
C SER A 315 42.90 -3.20 -22.08
N GLN A 316 43.91 -4.09 -22.08
CA GLN A 316 43.91 -5.30 -22.91
C GLN A 316 42.92 -6.38 -22.46
N SER A 317 42.62 -6.47 -21.17
CA SER A 317 41.62 -7.43 -20.65
C SER A 317 40.17 -6.95 -20.80
N ALA A 318 39.94 -5.65 -20.99
CA ALA A 318 38.60 -5.12 -21.30
C ALA A 318 38.14 -5.48 -22.72
N ILE A 319 39.09 -5.54 -23.68
CA ILE A 319 38.79 -5.90 -25.08
C ILE A 319 38.48 -7.41 -25.20
N SER A 320 39.07 -8.26 -24.38
CA SER A 320 38.77 -9.71 -24.41
C SER A 320 37.39 -10.06 -23.87
N LEU A 321 36.76 -9.22 -23.02
CA LEU A 321 35.41 -9.42 -22.51
C LEU A 321 34.31 -9.03 -23.53
N ILE A 322 34.62 -8.19 -24.51
CA ILE A 322 33.72 -7.78 -25.58
C ILE A 322 33.67 -8.79 -26.74
N ASN A 323 34.67 -9.67 -26.82
CA ASN A 323 34.83 -10.68 -27.89
C ASN A 323 34.35 -12.09 -27.47
N TYR A 324 33.68 -12.26 -26.35
CA TYR A 324 32.95 -13.45 -25.92
C TYR A 324 31.43 -13.17 -25.85
#